data_4b54222e40a7497391ab784cdb2a424e
#
_entry.id   4b54222e40a7497391ab784cdb2a424e
#
_cell.length_a   1.000
_cell.length_b   1.000
_cell.length_c   1.000
_cell.angle_alpha   90.00
_cell.angle_beta   90.00
_cell.angle_gamma   90.00
#
_symmetry.space_group_name_H-M   'P 1'
#
loop_
_entity.id
_entity.type
_entity.pdbx_description
1 polymer ?
#
loop_
_entity_poly.entity_id
_entity_poly.type
_entity_poly.pdbx_seq_one_letter_code
_entity_poly.pdbx_strand_id
1 'polypeptide(L)'
;MIKTKSLWSIIVYAVEVILMLAGIFVSLQFQDLFGQFSNLNNDLLELSGFSRVLPWLVLIYLIICNMFDSHVYYNRSKSSLFVNAFFIQLFFSLVMLIVEWGSFHQLHVTGWFYLAYIILSTSISGSFYIMVSSLYKLVIGQKRLLILGKEKDVLAAIANFQSSASSFHELSYVAFSDYLEKIKKVIDQIDVVYLVGPIDQSEVLEIYDYLMREKKDMYLTATVESTLVRDSDLFNISDENMLRLAPYSLSKGQDIVKRLFDIILALFMLVLSLPLTLLAACMIKLESEGPIFYKQDRVTRDNKVFSILKFRSMTVDAEKHSGPVLAQANDQRVTKVGKFIRATRIDEIPQLINVLKGEMSIVGPRPERPFFVDQFSQEDSHYPWRHHVRAGLTGYAQVYGKYTSDFRDKLKFDLLYIKNYSLLLDIKLLLKTAIIIFDKMSSQGKEEQASDQLNLTELERIVKIL
;
A
#
# COMPACT_ATOMS: atom_id res chain seq x y z
N MET A 1 9.39 23.96 -3.47
CA MET A 1 9.05 22.79 -2.61
C MET A 1 9.42 21.43 -3.22
N ILE A 2 9.21 21.17 -4.51
CA ILE A 2 9.62 19.90 -5.17
C ILE A 2 11.14 19.68 -5.08
N LYS A 3 11.96 20.72 -5.27
CA LYS A 3 13.44 20.63 -5.14
C LYS A 3 13.93 20.29 -3.73
N THR A 4 13.28 20.82 -2.69
CA THR A 4 13.65 20.50 -1.30
C THR A 4 13.26 19.09 -0.91
N LYS A 5 12.10 18.58 -1.37
CA LYS A 5 11.72 17.17 -1.16
C LYS A 5 12.71 16.21 -1.82
N SER A 6 13.19 16.54 -3.02
CA SER A 6 14.19 15.72 -3.73
C SER A 6 15.54 15.69 -3.00
N LEU A 7 16.00 16.82 -2.45
CA LEU A 7 17.25 16.89 -1.68
C LEU A 7 17.17 16.07 -0.39
N TRP A 8 16.09 16.19 0.37
CA TRP A 8 15.86 15.38 1.57
C TRP A 8 15.82 13.88 1.26
N SER A 9 15.18 13.48 0.18
CA SER A 9 15.15 12.08 -0.24
C SER A 9 16.55 11.56 -0.57
N ILE A 10 17.38 12.35 -1.25
CA ILE A 10 18.76 11.97 -1.57
C ILE A 10 19.58 11.82 -0.29
N ILE A 11 19.45 12.75 0.66
CA ILE A 11 20.15 12.65 1.96
C ILE A 11 19.73 11.38 2.71
N VAL A 12 18.42 11.10 2.75
CA VAL A 12 17.92 9.89 3.43
C VAL A 12 18.50 8.64 2.79
N TYR A 13 18.49 8.50 1.47
CA TYR A 13 19.08 7.35 0.79
C TYR A 13 20.60 7.22 1.03
N ALA A 14 21.32 8.34 1.04
CA ALA A 14 22.76 8.31 1.34
C ALA A 14 23.04 7.81 2.76
N VAL A 15 22.26 8.30 3.73
CA VAL A 15 22.38 7.84 5.12
C VAL A 15 21.96 6.37 5.26
N GLU A 16 20.91 5.92 4.59
CA GLU A 16 20.50 4.52 4.56
C GLU A 16 21.61 3.58 4.07
N VAL A 17 22.32 3.97 3.02
CA VAL A 17 23.48 3.20 2.52
C VAL A 17 24.58 3.13 3.58
N ILE A 18 24.87 4.23 4.26
CA ILE A 18 25.85 4.25 5.36
C ILE A 18 25.40 3.32 6.50
N LEU A 19 24.13 3.37 6.88
CA LEU A 19 23.57 2.51 7.93
C LEU A 19 23.57 1.03 7.53
N MET A 20 23.30 0.72 6.27
CA MET A 20 23.42 -0.63 5.73
C MET A 20 24.86 -1.15 5.84
N LEU A 21 25.85 -0.36 5.41
CA LEU A 21 27.28 -0.72 5.51
C LEU A 21 27.72 -0.91 6.96
N ALA A 22 27.31 0.00 7.86
CA ALA A 22 27.55 -0.13 9.28
C ALA A 22 26.90 -1.39 9.86
N GLY A 23 25.68 -1.70 9.45
CA GLY A 23 24.96 -2.92 9.84
C GLY A 23 25.68 -4.19 9.40
N ILE A 24 26.19 -4.25 8.17
CA ILE A 24 26.99 -5.37 7.68
C ILE A 24 28.25 -5.50 8.52
N PHE A 25 28.99 -4.40 8.71
CA PHE A 25 30.26 -4.41 9.47
C PHE A 25 30.04 -4.89 10.91
N VAL A 26 29.06 -4.35 11.64
CA VAL A 26 28.76 -4.77 13.01
C VAL A 26 28.33 -6.23 13.08
N SER A 27 27.56 -6.70 12.07
CA SER A 27 27.08 -8.09 12.03
C SER A 27 28.22 -9.09 11.75
N LEU A 28 29.24 -8.69 10.99
CA LEU A 28 30.45 -9.48 10.81
C LEU A 28 31.22 -9.61 12.15
N GLN A 29 31.41 -8.51 12.88
CA GLN A 29 32.03 -8.54 14.21
C GLN A 29 31.22 -9.39 15.20
N PHE A 30 29.89 -9.37 15.12
CA PHE A 30 29.03 -10.18 15.96
C PHE A 30 29.14 -11.68 15.63
N GLN A 31 29.28 -12.03 14.34
CA GLN A 31 29.54 -13.40 13.91
C GLN A 31 30.84 -13.96 14.55
N ASP A 32 31.91 -13.18 14.57
CA ASP A 32 33.18 -13.58 15.14
C ASP A 32 33.09 -13.84 16.66
N LEU A 33 32.21 -13.13 17.34
CA LEU A 33 31.98 -13.23 18.78
C LEU A 33 31.24 -14.53 19.19
N PHE A 34 30.33 -15.01 18.32
CA PHE A 34 29.49 -16.18 18.56
C PHE A 34 29.85 -17.41 17.71
N GLY A 35 30.54 -17.22 16.60
CA GLY A 35 31.12 -18.29 15.80
C GLY A 35 32.46 -18.69 16.45
N GLN A 36 32.53 -19.88 17.01
CA GLN A 36 33.77 -20.39 17.58
C GLN A 36 34.98 -20.07 16.70
N PHE A 37 35.87 -19.21 17.22
CA PHE A 37 37.28 -19.06 16.92
C PHE A 37 37.77 -19.79 15.66
N SER A 38 37.42 -19.29 14.47
CA SER A 38 38.13 -19.65 13.26
C SER A 38 39.18 -18.58 12.99
N ASN A 39 40.42 -18.96 13.20
CA ASN A 39 41.68 -18.33 12.82
C ASN A 39 41.66 -16.91 12.22
N LEU A 40 42.31 -15.98 12.87
CA LEU A 40 42.55 -14.56 12.51
C LEU A 40 43.02 -14.29 11.06
N ASN A 41 43.29 -15.30 10.26
CA ASN A 41 43.72 -15.16 8.86
C ASN A 41 42.56 -15.04 7.83
N ASN A 42 41.31 -15.17 8.25
CA ASN A 42 40.15 -15.12 7.33
C ASN A 42 39.56 -13.71 7.13
N ASP A 43 39.88 -12.74 8.03
CA ASP A 43 39.27 -11.40 7.99
C ASP A 43 39.52 -10.65 6.69
N LEU A 44 40.72 -10.80 6.09
CA LEU A 44 41.08 -10.16 4.82
C LEU A 44 40.39 -10.82 3.61
N LEU A 45 40.11 -12.12 3.68
CA LEU A 45 39.42 -12.86 2.62
C LEU A 45 37.90 -12.54 2.63
N GLU A 46 37.32 -12.44 3.81
CA GLU A 46 35.92 -12.02 3.98
C GLU A 46 35.68 -10.62 3.43
N LEU A 47 36.52 -9.64 3.78
CA LEU A 47 36.48 -8.28 3.24
C LEU A 47 36.66 -8.23 1.71
N SER A 48 37.53 -9.10 1.16
CA SER A 48 37.76 -9.16 -0.29
C SER A 48 36.53 -9.72 -1.06
N GLY A 49 35.81 -10.67 -0.47
CA GLY A 49 34.58 -11.20 -1.02
C GLY A 49 33.48 -10.13 -1.09
N PHE A 50 33.24 -9.44 0.01
CA PHE A 50 32.28 -8.34 0.08
C PHE A 50 32.62 -7.19 -0.86
N SER A 51 33.89 -6.82 -0.98
CA SER A 51 34.30 -5.68 -1.84
C SER A 51 33.92 -5.85 -3.31
N ARG A 52 33.93 -7.09 -3.82
CA ARG A 52 33.56 -7.40 -5.22
C ARG A 52 32.05 -7.27 -5.46
N VAL A 53 31.23 -7.67 -4.51
CA VAL A 53 29.77 -7.67 -4.65
C VAL A 53 29.12 -6.40 -4.09
N LEU A 54 29.85 -5.62 -3.30
CA LEU A 54 29.33 -4.44 -2.58
C LEU A 54 28.65 -3.41 -3.49
N PRO A 55 29.16 -3.04 -4.69
CA PRO A 55 28.48 -2.09 -5.56
C PRO A 55 27.08 -2.59 -5.99
N TRP A 56 26.97 -3.88 -6.24
CA TRP A 56 25.70 -4.52 -6.60
C TRP A 56 24.74 -4.60 -5.39
N LEU A 57 25.25 -4.91 -4.22
CA LEU A 57 24.47 -4.91 -2.98
C LEU A 57 23.91 -3.51 -2.68
N VAL A 58 24.71 -2.45 -2.84
CA VAL A 58 24.26 -1.07 -2.67
C VAL A 58 23.16 -0.73 -3.68
N LEU A 59 23.32 -1.08 -4.95
CA LEU A 59 22.32 -0.84 -5.97
C LEU A 59 21.00 -1.55 -5.64
N ILE A 60 21.07 -2.83 -5.29
CA ILE A 60 19.87 -3.62 -4.92
C ILE A 60 19.22 -3.07 -3.65
N TYR A 61 20.01 -2.66 -2.66
CA TYR A 61 19.50 -2.05 -1.44
C TYR A 61 18.71 -0.77 -1.74
N LEU A 62 19.24 0.10 -2.59
CA LEU A 62 18.55 1.33 -3.02
C LEU A 62 17.25 1.02 -3.79
N ILE A 63 17.23 -0.03 -4.62
CA ILE A 63 16.01 -0.49 -5.29
C ILE A 63 14.98 -0.96 -4.25
N ILE A 64 15.38 -1.74 -3.26
CA ILE A 64 14.50 -2.19 -2.18
C ILE A 64 13.97 -0.98 -1.40
N CYS A 65 14.82 -0.05 -0.98
CA CYS A 65 14.40 1.18 -0.30
C CYS A 65 13.37 1.97 -1.11
N ASN A 66 13.56 2.09 -2.41
CA ASN A 66 12.59 2.74 -3.31
C ASN A 66 11.28 1.96 -3.40
N MET A 67 11.32 0.62 -3.51
CA MET A 67 10.11 -0.21 -3.55
C MET A 67 9.27 -0.08 -2.27
N PHE A 68 9.91 0.07 -1.12
CA PHE A 68 9.26 0.28 0.16
C PHE A 68 8.92 1.74 0.46
N ASP A 69 9.19 2.68 -0.47
CA ASP A 69 9.01 4.13 -0.28
C ASP A 69 9.64 4.61 1.04
N SER A 70 10.88 4.22 1.33
CA SER A 70 11.58 4.56 2.58
C SER A 70 11.71 6.07 2.77
N HIS A 71 11.81 6.83 1.68
CA HIS A 71 11.86 8.29 1.65
C HIS A 71 10.53 8.98 2.05
N VAL A 72 9.42 8.22 2.16
CA VAL A 72 8.11 8.73 2.58
C VAL A 72 7.91 8.47 4.07
N TYR A 73 8.55 9.25 4.93
CA TYR A 73 8.52 9.11 6.40
C TYR A 73 7.55 10.07 7.09
N TYR A 74 7.13 11.15 6.42
CA TYR A 74 6.39 12.26 7.04
C TYR A 74 4.91 11.94 7.30
N ASN A 75 4.34 10.94 6.64
CA ASN A 75 2.90 10.57 6.71
C ASN A 75 2.67 9.16 7.27
N ARG A 76 3.59 8.64 8.11
CA ARG A 76 3.51 7.30 8.68
C ARG A 76 3.56 7.34 10.20
N SER A 77 2.90 6.37 10.84
CA SER A 77 3.03 6.13 12.28
C SER A 77 4.43 5.60 12.62
N LYS A 78 4.86 5.79 13.87
CA LYS A 78 6.18 5.27 14.32
C LYS A 78 6.28 3.75 14.17
N SER A 79 5.21 3.00 14.47
CA SER A 79 5.15 1.56 14.27
C SER A 79 5.30 1.17 12.80
N SER A 80 4.59 1.84 11.90
CA SER A 80 4.67 1.60 10.46
C SER A 80 6.08 1.89 9.90
N LEU A 81 6.78 2.89 10.42
CA LEU A 81 8.17 3.18 10.02
C LEU A 81 9.11 2.05 10.45
N PHE A 82 8.93 1.52 11.66
CA PHE A 82 9.73 0.42 12.18
C PHE A 82 9.48 -0.89 11.42
N VAL A 83 8.20 -1.20 11.16
CA VAL A 83 7.81 -2.37 10.36
C VAL A 83 8.37 -2.27 8.94
N ASN A 84 8.34 -1.06 8.34
CA ASN A 84 8.94 -0.83 7.02
C ASN A 84 10.45 -1.09 7.02
N ALA A 85 11.17 -0.60 8.04
CA ALA A 85 12.60 -0.86 8.21
C ALA A 85 12.86 -2.37 8.32
N PHE A 86 12.09 -3.09 9.14
CA PHE A 86 12.22 -4.55 9.27
C PHE A 86 12.11 -5.27 7.92
N PHE A 87 11.09 -4.94 7.11
CA PHE A 87 10.92 -5.59 5.81
C PHE A 87 12.05 -5.25 4.82
N ILE A 88 12.55 -4.00 4.81
CA ILE A 88 13.70 -3.63 3.99
C ILE A 88 14.91 -4.52 4.36
N GLN A 89 15.24 -4.64 5.64
CA GLN A 89 16.38 -5.42 6.09
C GLN A 89 16.18 -6.93 5.87
N LEU A 90 14.96 -7.44 6.07
CA LEU A 90 14.61 -8.83 5.79
C LEU A 90 14.80 -9.18 4.32
N PHE A 91 14.25 -8.39 3.40
CA PHE A 91 14.39 -8.65 1.96
C PHE A 91 15.82 -8.47 1.48
N PHE A 92 16.54 -7.49 2.00
CA PHE A 92 17.95 -7.33 1.69
C PHE A 92 18.81 -8.51 2.22
N SER A 93 18.52 -8.98 3.42
CA SER A 93 19.14 -10.18 3.98
C SER A 93 18.91 -11.43 3.12
N LEU A 94 17.67 -11.59 2.58
CA LEU A 94 17.38 -12.69 1.64
C LEU A 94 18.19 -12.55 0.33
N VAL A 95 18.38 -11.33 -0.17
CA VAL A 95 19.22 -11.10 -1.35
C VAL A 95 20.68 -11.45 -1.04
N MET A 96 21.21 -11.03 0.11
CA MET A 96 22.57 -11.41 0.52
C MET A 96 22.73 -12.92 0.62
N LEU A 97 21.74 -13.63 1.16
CA LEU A 97 21.73 -15.10 1.22
C LEU A 97 21.77 -15.74 -0.17
N ILE A 98 21.00 -15.21 -1.13
CA ILE A 98 21.01 -15.70 -2.53
C ILE A 98 22.38 -15.44 -3.17
N VAL A 99 22.95 -14.26 -2.95
CA VAL A 99 24.29 -13.90 -3.45
C VAL A 99 25.35 -14.81 -2.86
N GLU A 100 25.31 -15.08 -1.56
CA GLU A 100 26.23 -16.01 -0.88
C GLU A 100 26.16 -17.42 -1.47
N TRP A 101 24.93 -17.92 -1.69
CA TRP A 101 24.73 -19.23 -2.26
C TRP A 101 25.17 -19.30 -3.74
N GLY A 102 24.84 -18.27 -4.52
CA GLY A 102 25.24 -18.15 -5.93
C GLY A 102 26.73 -17.91 -6.16
N SER A 103 27.43 -17.33 -5.19
CA SER A 103 28.87 -17.10 -5.21
C SER A 103 29.69 -18.26 -4.65
N PHE A 104 29.10 -19.42 -4.43
CA PHE A 104 29.76 -20.60 -3.84
C PHE A 104 30.38 -20.30 -2.45
N HIS A 105 29.64 -19.62 -1.60
CA HIS A 105 30.03 -19.25 -0.22
C HIS A 105 31.28 -18.38 -0.11
N GLN A 106 31.55 -17.51 -1.08
CA GLN A 106 32.69 -16.60 -1.05
C GLN A 106 32.56 -15.48 -0.01
N LEU A 107 31.38 -15.21 0.53
CA LEU A 107 31.18 -14.22 1.58
C LEU A 107 31.53 -14.75 2.99
N HIS A 108 31.61 -16.08 3.14
CA HIS A 108 31.95 -16.78 4.39
C HIS A 108 31.07 -16.36 5.59
N VAL A 109 29.78 -16.06 5.37
CA VAL A 109 28.86 -15.64 6.43
C VAL A 109 28.03 -16.80 6.96
N THR A 110 27.76 -16.79 8.26
CA THR A 110 26.97 -17.80 8.95
C THR A 110 25.51 -17.39 9.12
N GLY A 111 24.65 -18.32 9.55
CA GLY A 111 23.26 -17.98 9.90
C GLY A 111 23.16 -16.90 11.00
N TRP A 112 24.12 -16.84 11.92
CA TRP A 112 24.19 -15.82 12.97
C TRP A 112 24.41 -14.41 12.41
N PHE A 113 25.16 -14.26 11.33
CA PHE A 113 25.32 -12.99 10.63
C PHE A 113 23.96 -12.44 10.17
N TYR A 114 23.14 -13.26 9.49
CA TYR A 114 21.84 -12.81 8.98
C TYR A 114 20.89 -12.42 10.11
N LEU A 115 20.87 -13.20 11.19
CA LEU A 115 20.04 -12.88 12.36
C LEU A 115 20.48 -11.57 13.01
N ALA A 116 21.78 -11.41 13.25
CA ALA A 116 22.35 -10.18 13.81
C ALA A 116 22.06 -8.98 12.90
N TYR A 117 22.28 -9.14 11.59
CA TYR A 117 22.04 -8.09 10.61
C TYR A 117 20.57 -7.63 10.63
N ILE A 118 19.61 -8.54 10.58
CA ILE A 118 18.19 -8.18 10.61
C ILE A 118 17.85 -7.41 11.89
N ILE A 119 18.27 -7.90 13.06
CA ILE A 119 17.92 -7.28 14.35
C ILE A 119 18.60 -5.90 14.48
N LEU A 120 19.91 -5.82 14.28
CA LEU A 120 20.68 -4.59 14.47
C LEU A 120 20.32 -3.53 13.45
N SER A 121 20.32 -3.89 12.16
CA SER A 121 20.03 -2.94 11.09
C SER A 121 18.56 -2.46 11.13
N THR A 122 17.59 -3.32 11.51
CA THR A 122 16.21 -2.90 11.74
C THR A 122 16.12 -1.87 12.86
N SER A 123 16.79 -2.12 13.99
CA SER A 123 16.78 -1.23 15.15
C SER A 123 17.39 0.14 14.80
N ILE A 124 18.51 0.14 14.11
CA ILE A 124 19.22 1.36 13.71
C ILE A 124 18.40 2.13 12.65
N SER A 125 17.98 1.49 11.56
CA SER A 125 17.23 2.13 10.49
C SER A 125 15.84 2.58 10.95
N GLY A 126 15.15 1.78 11.77
CA GLY A 126 13.86 2.14 12.35
C GLY A 126 13.96 3.37 13.25
N SER A 127 14.97 3.43 14.11
CA SER A 127 15.24 4.60 14.95
C SER A 127 15.59 5.84 14.12
N PHE A 128 16.37 5.66 13.05
CA PHE A 128 16.70 6.72 12.10
C PHE A 128 15.44 7.27 11.42
N TYR A 129 14.55 6.44 10.91
CA TYR A 129 13.30 6.90 10.28
C TYR A 129 12.40 7.66 11.25
N ILE A 130 12.30 7.21 12.50
CA ILE A 130 11.54 7.91 13.55
C ILE A 130 12.18 9.27 13.84
N MET A 131 13.51 9.32 13.95
CA MET A 131 14.24 10.56 14.17
C MET A 131 14.04 11.54 13.00
N VAL A 132 14.22 11.10 11.76
CA VAL A 132 14.02 11.94 10.56
C VAL A 132 12.57 12.43 10.47
N SER A 133 11.59 11.57 10.74
CA SER A 133 10.17 11.96 10.77
C SER A 133 9.91 13.04 11.83
N SER A 134 10.53 12.92 13.00
CA SER A 134 10.38 13.90 14.09
C SER A 134 11.07 15.23 13.76
N LEU A 135 12.30 15.17 13.23
CA LEU A 135 13.02 16.36 12.78
C LEU A 135 12.31 17.09 11.65
N TYR A 136 11.78 16.34 10.68
CA TYR A 136 11.03 16.91 9.57
C TYR A 136 9.81 17.68 10.06
N LYS A 137 9.05 17.12 11.02
CA LYS A 137 7.92 17.81 11.66
C LYS A 137 8.35 19.07 12.41
N LEU A 138 9.50 19.03 13.05
CA LEU A 138 10.02 20.15 13.84
C LEU A 138 10.54 21.29 12.96
N VAL A 139 11.19 20.98 11.83
CA VAL A 139 11.79 21.97 10.92
C VAL A 139 10.76 22.60 9.99
N ILE A 140 9.86 21.77 9.42
CA ILE A 140 8.88 22.24 8.42
C ILE A 140 7.59 22.74 9.08
N GLY A 141 7.30 22.28 10.32
CA GLY A 141 6.06 22.58 11.02
C GLY A 141 4.85 21.84 10.44
N GLN A 142 3.69 22.05 11.04
CA GLN A 142 2.43 21.60 10.49
C GLN A 142 1.90 22.64 9.51
N LYS A 143 1.52 22.22 8.31
CA LYS A 143 0.90 23.09 7.32
C LYS A 143 -0.56 23.33 7.65
N ARG A 144 -0.96 24.58 7.72
CA ARG A 144 -2.34 24.99 7.97
C ARG A 144 -3.19 24.77 6.73
N LEU A 145 -4.26 24.01 6.89
CA LEU A 145 -5.11 23.50 5.81
C LEU A 145 -6.45 24.23 5.81
N LEU A 146 -6.88 24.67 4.61
CA LEU A 146 -8.24 25.07 4.31
C LEU A 146 -8.90 23.99 3.42
N ILE A 147 -10.06 23.49 3.84
CA ILE A 147 -10.86 22.56 3.02
C ILE A 147 -12.06 23.30 2.44
N LEU A 148 -12.26 23.17 1.14
CA LEU A 148 -13.32 23.81 0.36
C LEU A 148 -14.15 22.75 -0.37
N GLY A 149 -15.45 22.88 -0.37
CA GLY A 149 -16.36 21.99 -1.07
C GLY A 149 -17.77 22.04 -0.51
N LYS A 150 -18.65 21.21 -1.07
CA LYS A 150 -20.00 21.07 -0.50
C LYS A 150 -19.91 20.44 0.89
N GLU A 151 -20.83 20.82 1.77
CA GLU A 151 -20.85 20.36 3.18
C GLU A 151 -20.65 18.86 3.34
N LYS A 152 -21.37 18.04 2.60
CA LYS A 152 -21.26 16.57 2.64
C LYS A 152 -19.85 16.08 2.31
N ASP A 153 -19.22 16.65 1.30
CA ASP A 153 -17.90 16.25 0.82
C ASP A 153 -16.79 16.70 1.80
N VAL A 154 -16.96 17.90 2.36
CA VAL A 154 -16.05 18.45 3.39
C VAL A 154 -16.13 17.60 4.67
N LEU A 155 -17.31 17.24 5.15
CA LEU A 155 -17.47 16.39 6.33
C LEU A 155 -16.83 15.01 6.13
N ALA A 156 -17.05 14.40 4.96
CA ALA A 156 -16.41 13.13 4.60
C ALA A 156 -14.87 13.25 4.54
N ALA A 157 -14.36 14.34 3.98
CA ALA A 157 -12.92 14.61 3.92
C ALA A 157 -12.30 14.78 5.31
N ILE A 158 -12.98 15.49 6.22
CA ILE A 158 -12.53 15.70 7.59
C ILE A 158 -12.50 14.40 8.38
N ALA A 159 -13.56 13.58 8.29
CA ALA A 159 -13.59 12.27 8.94
C ALA A 159 -12.43 11.37 8.47
N ASN A 160 -12.16 11.38 7.15
CA ASN A 160 -11.00 10.70 6.58
C ASN A 160 -9.67 11.25 7.06
N PHE A 161 -9.58 12.57 7.27
CA PHE A 161 -8.38 13.24 7.72
C PHE A 161 -8.08 12.92 9.19
N GLN A 162 -9.07 12.98 10.07
CA GLN A 162 -8.94 12.67 11.50
C GLN A 162 -8.58 11.20 11.76
N SER A 163 -9.11 10.28 10.95
CA SER A 163 -8.76 8.84 11.03
C SER A 163 -7.31 8.55 10.60
N SER A 164 -6.61 9.54 10.04
CA SER A 164 -5.22 9.41 9.62
C SER A 164 -4.29 9.78 10.77
N ALA A 165 -3.67 8.81 11.41
CA ALA A 165 -2.85 8.93 12.63
C ALA A 165 -1.60 9.84 12.51
N SER A 166 -1.31 10.40 11.36
CA SER A 166 -0.16 11.29 11.17
C SER A 166 -0.49 12.40 10.17
N SER A 167 -1.27 13.38 10.57
CA SER A 167 -1.48 14.54 9.72
C SER A 167 -0.28 15.48 9.79
N PHE A 168 0.38 15.64 8.67
CA PHE A 168 1.36 16.69 8.43
C PHE A 168 0.66 18.06 8.25
N HIS A 169 -0.66 18.04 8.17
CA HIS A 169 -1.51 19.19 7.98
C HIS A 169 -2.36 19.41 9.24
N GLU A 170 -2.48 20.65 9.66
CA GLU A 170 -3.39 21.09 10.71
C GLU A 170 -4.64 21.67 10.04
N LEU A 171 -5.79 21.07 10.31
CA LEU A 171 -7.04 21.58 9.80
C LEU A 171 -7.41 22.88 10.52
N SER A 172 -7.35 24.00 9.79
CA SER A 172 -7.56 25.33 10.38
C SER A 172 -8.88 25.98 9.96
N TYR A 173 -9.27 25.79 8.70
CA TYR A 173 -10.45 26.46 8.12
C TYR A 173 -11.22 25.52 7.20
N VAL A 174 -12.55 25.75 7.11
CA VAL A 174 -13.45 25.13 6.13
C VAL A 174 -14.38 26.16 5.50
N ALA A 175 -14.77 25.96 4.25
CA ALA A 175 -15.77 26.77 3.60
C ALA A 175 -16.62 25.95 2.61
N PHE A 176 -17.91 26.34 2.48
CA PHE A 176 -18.91 25.59 1.73
C PHE A 176 -19.42 26.35 0.49
N SER A 177 -19.10 27.63 0.36
CA SER A 177 -19.46 28.51 -0.77
C SER A 177 -18.48 29.65 -0.91
N ASP A 178 -18.57 30.43 -2.00
CA ASP A 178 -17.78 31.63 -2.26
C ASP A 178 -16.27 31.42 -2.05
N TYR A 179 -15.77 30.32 -2.60
CA TYR A 179 -14.46 29.77 -2.28
C TYR A 179 -13.33 30.79 -2.44
N LEU A 180 -13.30 31.51 -3.57
CA LEU A 180 -12.22 32.45 -3.84
C LEU A 180 -12.21 33.64 -2.87
N GLU A 181 -13.36 34.20 -2.51
CA GLU A 181 -13.45 35.30 -1.55
C GLU A 181 -13.00 34.86 -0.16
N LYS A 182 -13.37 33.64 0.23
CA LYS A 182 -12.99 33.08 1.53
C LYS A 182 -11.51 32.73 1.59
N ILE A 183 -10.92 32.25 0.51
CA ILE A 183 -9.46 32.08 0.41
C ILE A 183 -8.75 33.40 0.61
N LYS A 184 -9.18 34.48 -0.07
CA LYS A 184 -8.58 35.82 0.04
C LYS A 184 -8.56 36.34 1.48
N LYS A 185 -9.59 36.04 2.28
CA LYS A 185 -9.69 36.49 3.68
C LYS A 185 -8.66 35.83 4.61
N VAL A 186 -8.22 34.58 4.28
CA VAL A 186 -7.35 33.79 5.17
C VAL A 186 -6.03 33.38 4.53
N ILE A 187 -5.68 33.91 3.36
CA ILE A 187 -4.53 33.48 2.56
C ILE A 187 -3.20 33.51 3.34
N ASP A 188 -2.99 34.49 4.19
CA ASP A 188 -1.79 34.61 5.03
C ASP A 188 -1.76 33.61 6.19
N GLN A 189 -2.91 33.02 6.52
CA GLN A 189 -3.07 32.11 7.65
C GLN A 189 -3.09 30.64 7.22
N ILE A 190 -3.04 30.34 5.92
CA ILE A 190 -3.08 29.00 5.36
C ILE A 190 -1.85 28.70 4.53
N ASP A 191 -1.50 27.43 4.43
CA ASP A 191 -0.35 26.97 3.64
C ASP A 191 -0.79 26.11 2.46
N VAL A 192 -1.97 25.48 2.60
CA VAL A 192 -2.49 24.50 1.62
C VAL A 192 -4.00 24.60 1.53
N VAL A 193 -4.52 24.44 0.31
CA VAL A 193 -5.97 24.37 0.04
C VAL A 193 -6.34 23.00 -0.51
N TYR A 194 -7.38 22.37 0.06
CA TYR A 194 -7.98 21.15 -0.42
C TYR A 194 -9.35 21.46 -1.01
N LEU A 195 -9.51 21.20 -2.32
CA LEU A 195 -10.80 21.23 -3.00
C LEU A 195 -11.38 19.80 -3.00
N VAL A 196 -12.51 19.63 -2.34
CA VAL A 196 -13.14 18.32 -2.18
C VAL A 196 -14.52 18.26 -2.87
N GLY A 197 -14.79 17.12 -3.48
CA GLY A 197 -16.02 16.92 -4.24
C GLY A 197 -15.98 17.51 -5.65
N PRO A 198 -17.11 17.46 -6.38
CA PRO A 198 -17.24 18.03 -7.71
C PRO A 198 -17.37 19.56 -7.64
N ILE A 199 -16.39 20.28 -8.18
CA ILE A 199 -16.36 21.74 -8.32
C ILE A 199 -16.24 22.06 -9.80
N ASP A 200 -16.84 23.16 -10.25
CA ASP A 200 -16.79 23.58 -11.64
C ASP A 200 -15.34 23.85 -12.07
N GLN A 201 -14.98 23.41 -13.27
CA GLN A 201 -13.63 23.51 -13.80
C GLN A 201 -13.18 24.97 -13.94
N SER A 202 -14.08 25.89 -14.29
CA SER A 202 -13.80 27.34 -14.38
C SER A 202 -13.43 27.89 -13.01
N GLU A 203 -14.14 27.53 -11.95
CA GLU A 203 -13.89 27.94 -10.58
C GLU A 203 -12.56 27.34 -10.04
N VAL A 204 -12.30 26.08 -10.36
CA VAL A 204 -11.02 25.43 -10.04
C VAL A 204 -9.84 26.19 -10.65
N LEU A 205 -9.95 26.60 -11.92
CA LEU A 205 -8.89 27.35 -12.62
C LEU A 205 -8.69 28.76 -12.03
N GLU A 206 -9.76 29.45 -11.67
CA GLU A 206 -9.69 30.76 -11.04
C GLU A 206 -9.02 30.69 -9.66
N ILE A 207 -9.39 29.70 -8.85
CA ILE A 207 -8.75 29.45 -7.54
C ILE A 207 -7.27 29.10 -7.74
N TYR A 208 -6.95 28.25 -8.71
CA TYR A 208 -5.58 27.84 -8.99
C TYR A 208 -4.70 29.02 -9.41
N ASP A 209 -5.19 29.89 -10.32
CA ASP A 209 -4.46 31.10 -10.76
C ASP A 209 -4.14 32.02 -9.57
N TYR A 210 -5.10 32.22 -8.67
CA TYR A 210 -4.89 33.02 -7.47
C TYR A 210 -3.85 32.38 -6.53
N LEU A 211 -4.00 31.10 -6.21
CA LEU A 211 -3.10 30.36 -5.32
C LEU A 211 -1.67 30.25 -5.88
N MET A 212 -1.52 30.14 -7.20
CA MET A 212 -0.24 30.13 -7.88
C MET A 212 0.52 31.45 -7.67
N ARG A 213 -0.18 32.60 -7.74
CA ARG A 213 0.40 33.94 -7.46
C ARG A 213 0.82 34.06 -6.01
N GLU A 214 0.04 33.53 -5.08
CA GLU A 214 0.32 33.50 -3.64
C GLU A 214 1.30 32.40 -3.22
N LYS A 215 1.78 31.56 -4.17
CA LYS A 215 2.72 30.45 -3.96
C LYS A 215 2.21 29.41 -2.94
N LYS A 216 0.90 29.15 -2.92
CA LYS A 216 0.27 28.15 -2.07
C LYS A 216 0.01 26.86 -2.82
N ASP A 217 0.13 25.72 -2.13
CA ASP A 217 -0.17 24.41 -2.70
C ASP A 217 -1.68 24.16 -2.74
N MET A 218 -2.16 23.56 -3.83
CA MET A 218 -3.55 23.13 -3.97
C MET A 218 -3.62 21.63 -4.20
N TYR A 219 -4.57 20.97 -3.56
CA TYR A 219 -4.92 19.56 -3.80
C TYR A 219 -6.38 19.51 -4.25
N LEU A 220 -6.66 18.72 -5.25
CA LEU A 220 -7.98 18.50 -5.81
C LEU A 220 -8.37 17.04 -5.67
N THR A 221 -9.63 16.76 -5.31
CA THR A 221 -10.14 15.38 -5.32
C THR A 221 -10.02 14.80 -6.72
N ALA A 222 -9.30 13.68 -6.84
CA ALA A 222 -9.17 12.99 -8.12
C ALA A 222 -10.52 12.45 -8.57
N THR A 223 -10.88 12.65 -9.84
CA THR A 223 -12.04 12.06 -10.51
C THR A 223 -11.57 10.96 -11.47
N VAL A 224 -12.51 10.18 -12.02
CA VAL A 224 -12.20 9.19 -13.05
C VAL A 224 -11.60 9.88 -14.28
N GLU A 225 -12.16 11.03 -14.67
CA GLU A 225 -11.69 11.84 -15.81
C GLU A 225 -10.26 12.34 -15.57
N SER A 226 -9.95 12.82 -14.37
CA SER A 226 -8.57 13.24 -14.04
C SER A 226 -7.57 12.10 -14.12
N THR A 227 -8.00 10.86 -13.83
CA THR A 227 -7.13 9.67 -14.01
C THR A 227 -6.91 9.31 -15.47
N LEU A 228 -7.87 9.64 -16.37
CA LEU A 228 -7.71 9.45 -17.82
C LEU A 228 -6.61 10.34 -18.40
N VAL A 229 -6.58 11.61 -17.97
CA VAL A 229 -5.64 12.60 -18.51
C VAL A 229 -4.26 12.50 -17.85
N ARG A 230 -4.21 12.02 -16.61
CA ARG A 230 -2.95 11.84 -15.89
C ARG A 230 -2.02 10.89 -16.66
N ASP A 231 -0.76 11.27 -16.78
CA ASP A 231 0.29 10.50 -17.46
C ASP A 231 -0.05 10.19 -18.95
N SER A 232 -0.84 11.07 -19.60
CA SER A 232 -1.11 10.99 -21.03
C SER A 232 0.01 11.69 -21.79
N ASP A 233 0.48 11.05 -22.88
CA ASP A 233 1.47 11.62 -23.75
C ASP A 233 0.86 12.72 -24.61
N LEU A 234 1.54 13.86 -24.73
CA LEU A 234 1.18 14.92 -25.63
C LEU A 234 1.84 14.65 -27.00
N PHE A 235 1.03 14.57 -28.04
CA PHE A 235 1.47 14.39 -29.41
C PHE A 235 1.11 15.62 -30.25
N ASN A 236 2.02 16.01 -31.12
CA ASN A 236 1.73 16.99 -32.15
C ASN A 236 1.34 16.25 -33.44
N ILE A 237 0.11 16.41 -33.88
CA ILE A 237 -0.39 15.83 -35.13
C ILE A 237 -0.86 16.99 -36.01
N SER A 238 -0.14 17.25 -37.12
CA SER A 238 -0.48 18.31 -38.07
C SER A 238 -0.72 19.68 -37.40
N ASP A 239 0.23 20.13 -36.58
CA ASP A 239 0.22 21.38 -35.81
C ASP A 239 -0.84 21.46 -34.66
N GLU A 240 -1.56 20.40 -34.39
CA GLU A 240 -2.45 20.31 -33.22
C GLU A 240 -1.84 19.48 -32.11
N ASN A 241 -1.90 20.01 -30.89
CA ASN A 241 -1.49 19.30 -29.68
C ASN A 241 -2.60 18.35 -29.21
N MET A 242 -2.39 17.06 -29.31
CA MET A 242 -3.37 16.03 -28.93
C MET A 242 -2.87 15.19 -27.77
N LEU A 243 -3.76 14.84 -26.83
CA LEU A 243 -3.50 13.92 -25.75
C LEU A 243 -3.88 12.49 -26.18
N ARG A 244 -2.92 11.58 -26.11
CA ARG A 244 -3.20 10.16 -26.34
C ARG A 244 -3.81 9.55 -25.08
N LEU A 245 -5.08 9.23 -25.12
CA LEU A 245 -5.76 8.48 -24.06
C LEU A 245 -5.62 6.97 -24.35
N ALA A 246 -4.75 6.30 -23.61
CA ALA A 246 -4.62 4.86 -23.72
C ALA A 246 -5.82 4.15 -23.04
N PRO A 247 -6.34 3.04 -23.61
CA PRO A 247 -7.41 2.28 -22.98
C PRO A 247 -6.93 1.68 -21.64
N TYR A 248 -7.86 1.53 -20.69
CA TYR A 248 -7.60 0.82 -19.43
C TYR A 248 -7.49 -0.70 -19.67
N SER A 249 -6.41 -1.14 -20.30
CA SER A 249 -6.15 -2.55 -20.59
C SER A 249 -4.64 -2.81 -20.67
N LEU A 250 -4.25 -4.03 -20.39
CA LEU A 250 -2.89 -4.48 -20.62
C LEU A 250 -2.66 -4.78 -22.12
N SER A 251 -1.47 -4.47 -22.62
CA SER A 251 -1.05 -4.97 -23.92
C SER A 251 -0.92 -6.50 -23.88
N LYS A 252 -0.98 -7.15 -25.06
CA LYS A 252 -0.82 -8.62 -25.15
C LYS A 252 0.49 -9.10 -24.52
N GLY A 253 1.58 -8.38 -24.72
CA GLY A 253 2.88 -8.70 -24.13
C GLY A 253 2.86 -8.59 -22.60
N GLN A 254 2.27 -7.53 -22.06
CA GLN A 254 2.12 -7.33 -20.63
C GLN A 254 1.25 -8.43 -20.01
N ASP A 255 0.13 -8.83 -20.63
CA ASP A 255 -0.75 -9.89 -20.12
C ASP A 255 -0.05 -11.25 -20.10
N ILE A 256 0.78 -11.58 -21.12
CA ILE A 256 1.58 -12.81 -21.14
C ILE A 256 2.61 -12.82 -20.01
N VAL A 257 3.43 -11.76 -19.89
CA VAL A 257 4.46 -11.65 -18.85
C VAL A 257 3.83 -11.72 -17.46
N LYS A 258 2.73 -10.99 -17.26
CA LYS A 258 1.96 -11.03 -16.02
C LYS A 258 1.46 -12.45 -15.72
N ARG A 259 0.91 -13.14 -16.72
CA ARG A 259 0.39 -14.50 -16.55
C ARG A 259 1.47 -15.50 -16.16
N LEU A 260 2.65 -15.44 -16.77
CA LEU A 260 3.79 -16.27 -16.41
C LEU A 260 4.23 -16.00 -14.98
N PHE A 261 4.34 -14.73 -14.60
CA PHE A 261 4.69 -14.32 -13.25
C PHE A 261 3.66 -14.85 -12.23
N ASP A 262 2.36 -14.67 -12.50
CA ASP A 262 1.27 -15.17 -11.64
C ASP A 262 1.36 -16.67 -11.42
N ILE A 263 1.60 -17.48 -12.47
CA ILE A 263 1.71 -18.93 -12.39
C ILE A 263 2.91 -19.34 -11.54
N ILE A 264 4.09 -18.79 -11.85
CA ILE A 264 5.33 -19.13 -11.13
C ILE A 264 5.19 -18.79 -9.64
N LEU A 265 4.70 -17.60 -9.34
CA LEU A 265 4.57 -17.15 -7.97
C LEU A 265 3.47 -17.92 -7.21
N ALA A 266 2.33 -18.21 -7.86
CA ALA A 266 1.26 -18.99 -7.24
C ALA A 266 1.72 -20.43 -6.91
N LEU A 267 2.46 -21.08 -7.80
CA LEU A 267 3.05 -22.41 -7.54
C LEU A 267 4.03 -22.35 -6.36
N PHE A 268 4.93 -21.37 -6.36
CA PHE A 268 5.88 -21.18 -5.27
C PHE A 268 5.18 -20.97 -3.93
N MET A 269 4.18 -20.07 -3.89
CA MET A 269 3.42 -19.79 -2.68
C MET A 269 2.60 -20.99 -2.20
N LEU A 270 2.01 -21.78 -3.11
CA LEU A 270 1.28 -23.00 -2.75
C LEU A 270 2.19 -24.05 -2.12
N VAL A 271 3.38 -24.29 -2.69
CA VAL A 271 4.35 -25.24 -2.13
C VAL A 271 4.81 -24.77 -0.76
N LEU A 272 5.17 -23.48 -0.62
CA LEU A 272 5.63 -22.91 0.63
C LEU A 272 4.55 -22.92 1.72
N SER A 273 3.29 -22.66 1.36
CA SER A 273 2.17 -22.64 2.30
C SER A 273 1.57 -24.02 2.59
N LEU A 274 2.04 -25.10 1.94
CA LEU A 274 1.46 -26.44 2.06
C LEU A 274 1.34 -26.94 3.53
N PRO A 275 2.37 -26.86 4.39
CA PRO A 275 2.24 -27.27 5.79
C PRO A 275 1.16 -26.49 6.54
N LEU A 276 1.11 -25.16 6.30
CA LEU A 276 0.15 -24.26 6.93
C LEU A 276 -1.28 -24.53 6.45
N THR A 277 -1.46 -24.80 5.16
CA THR A 277 -2.78 -25.13 4.58
C THR A 277 -3.32 -26.46 5.09
N LEU A 278 -2.47 -27.47 5.25
CA LEU A 278 -2.84 -28.75 5.85
C LEU A 278 -3.25 -28.58 7.32
N LEU A 279 -2.49 -27.83 8.08
CA LEU A 279 -2.81 -27.53 9.49
C LEU A 279 -4.15 -26.78 9.59
N ALA A 280 -4.35 -25.74 8.80
CA ALA A 280 -5.62 -25.01 8.77
C ALA A 280 -6.81 -25.90 8.39
N ALA A 281 -6.65 -26.76 7.38
CA ALA A 281 -7.68 -27.70 6.97
C ALA A 281 -8.06 -28.67 8.10
N CYS A 282 -7.07 -29.23 8.82
CA CYS A 282 -7.30 -30.08 9.98
C CYS A 282 -8.05 -29.32 11.10
N MET A 283 -7.61 -28.10 11.46
CA MET A 283 -8.26 -27.31 12.51
C MET A 283 -9.71 -26.98 12.17
N ILE A 284 -10.00 -26.60 10.91
CA ILE A 284 -11.38 -26.31 10.47
C ILE A 284 -12.27 -27.56 10.57
N LYS A 285 -11.74 -28.73 10.20
CA LYS A 285 -12.50 -29.99 10.23
C LYS A 285 -12.77 -30.47 11.65
N LEU A 286 -11.84 -30.23 12.56
CA LEU A 286 -11.99 -30.59 13.99
C LEU A 286 -12.94 -29.64 14.74
N GLU A 287 -12.99 -28.35 14.35
CA GLU A 287 -13.83 -27.37 15.05
C GLU A 287 -15.31 -27.48 14.68
N SER A 288 -15.64 -27.81 13.43
CA SER A 288 -17.03 -27.80 12.97
C SER A 288 -17.27 -28.76 11.80
N GLU A 289 -18.47 -29.35 11.76
CA GLU A 289 -18.91 -30.22 10.66
C GLU A 289 -19.07 -29.42 9.35
N GLY A 290 -18.84 -30.08 8.21
CA GLY A 290 -19.03 -29.53 6.88
C GLY A 290 -17.75 -29.47 6.05
N PRO A 291 -17.78 -28.81 4.86
CA PRO A 291 -16.64 -28.73 3.95
C PRO A 291 -15.55 -27.82 4.48
N ILE A 292 -14.28 -28.13 4.14
CA ILE A 292 -13.11 -27.32 4.52
C ILE A 292 -13.08 -26.01 3.72
N PHE A 293 -13.49 -26.11 2.45
CA PHE A 293 -13.49 -24.97 1.53
C PHE A 293 -14.88 -24.34 1.40
N TYR A 294 -14.89 -23.03 1.29
CA TYR A 294 -16.04 -22.21 0.96
C TYR A 294 -15.89 -21.65 -0.44
N LYS A 295 -16.97 -21.66 -1.22
CA LYS A 295 -17.03 -21.08 -2.56
C LYS A 295 -18.03 -19.93 -2.58
N GLN A 296 -17.71 -18.88 -3.32
CA GLN A 296 -18.59 -17.73 -3.50
C GLN A 296 -18.37 -17.12 -4.87
N ASP A 297 -19.47 -16.79 -5.56
CA ASP A 297 -19.38 -16.18 -6.87
C ASP A 297 -18.85 -14.76 -6.81
N ARG A 298 -17.93 -14.45 -7.71
CA ARG A 298 -17.24 -13.17 -7.87
C ARG A 298 -17.08 -12.84 -9.35
N VAL A 299 -16.86 -11.54 -9.63
CA VAL A 299 -16.64 -11.07 -10.99
C VAL A 299 -15.15 -10.84 -11.23
N THR A 300 -14.68 -11.24 -12.41
CA THR A 300 -13.31 -11.06 -12.88
C THR A 300 -13.29 -10.41 -14.28
N ARG A 301 -12.18 -10.54 -15.00
CA ARG A 301 -11.97 -9.98 -16.34
C ARG A 301 -13.13 -10.28 -17.29
N ASP A 302 -13.46 -9.32 -18.14
CA ASP A 302 -14.56 -9.35 -19.12
C ASP A 302 -15.94 -9.61 -18.48
N ASN A 303 -16.13 -9.15 -17.23
CA ASN A 303 -17.33 -9.36 -16.42
C ASN A 303 -17.72 -10.84 -16.22
N LYS A 304 -16.76 -11.76 -16.35
CA LYS A 304 -17.00 -13.19 -16.14
C LYS A 304 -17.16 -13.49 -14.66
N VAL A 305 -18.17 -14.32 -14.35
CA VAL A 305 -18.39 -14.82 -13.00
C VAL A 305 -17.53 -16.09 -12.80
N PHE A 306 -16.88 -16.18 -11.64
CA PHE A 306 -16.12 -17.35 -11.20
C PHE A 306 -16.36 -17.61 -9.72
N SER A 307 -16.13 -18.82 -9.26
CA SER A 307 -16.26 -19.17 -7.84
C SER A 307 -14.91 -19.04 -7.13
N ILE A 308 -14.78 -18.00 -6.30
CA ILE A 308 -13.59 -17.79 -5.46
C ILE A 308 -13.51 -18.88 -4.39
N LEU A 309 -12.32 -19.42 -4.18
CA LEU A 309 -12.06 -20.50 -3.23
C LEU A 309 -11.43 -19.93 -1.97
N LYS A 310 -12.02 -20.22 -0.80
CA LYS A 310 -11.49 -19.81 0.51
C LYS A 310 -11.56 -20.98 1.51
N PHE A 311 -10.78 -20.92 2.58
CA PHE A 311 -11.08 -21.76 3.74
C PHE A 311 -12.36 -21.27 4.43
N ARG A 312 -13.15 -22.22 4.92
CA ARG A 312 -14.34 -21.93 5.70
C ARG A 312 -13.95 -21.30 7.04
N SER A 313 -14.40 -20.09 7.27
CA SER A 313 -14.16 -19.32 8.50
C SER A 313 -15.43 -19.01 9.28
N MET A 314 -16.59 -19.40 8.76
CA MET A 314 -17.91 -19.20 9.33
C MET A 314 -18.69 -20.53 9.44
N THR A 315 -19.74 -20.55 10.24
CA THR A 315 -20.67 -21.69 10.33
C THR A 315 -21.38 -21.94 9.00
N VAL A 316 -21.82 -23.20 8.74
CA VAL A 316 -22.32 -23.63 7.43
C VAL A 316 -23.52 -22.80 6.93
N ASP A 317 -24.37 -22.31 7.80
CA ASP A 317 -25.61 -21.61 7.46
C ASP A 317 -25.54 -20.08 7.67
N ALA A 318 -24.33 -19.53 7.73
CA ALA A 318 -24.10 -18.13 8.12
C ALA A 318 -24.82 -17.10 7.24
N GLU A 319 -25.10 -17.36 5.96
CA GLU A 319 -25.76 -16.43 5.02
C GLU A 319 -27.23 -16.77 4.72
N LYS A 320 -27.77 -17.89 5.26
CA LYS A 320 -29.16 -18.32 4.94
C LYS A 320 -30.23 -17.30 5.38
N HIS A 321 -29.97 -16.55 6.43
CA HIS A 321 -30.96 -15.63 7.01
C HIS A 321 -30.69 -14.14 6.72
N SER A 322 -29.46 -13.78 6.36
CA SER A 322 -29.05 -12.38 6.21
C SER A 322 -28.85 -11.93 4.76
N GLY A 323 -28.85 -12.84 3.79
CA GLY A 323 -28.48 -12.52 2.42
C GLY A 323 -27.02 -12.04 2.29
N PRO A 324 -26.66 -11.38 1.16
CA PRO A 324 -25.34 -10.83 0.92
C PRO A 324 -25.10 -9.57 1.78
N VAL A 325 -24.49 -9.74 2.95
CA VAL A 325 -24.10 -8.64 3.85
C VAL A 325 -22.58 -8.48 3.82
N LEU A 326 -22.11 -7.22 3.87
CA LEU A 326 -20.70 -6.93 4.08
C LEU A 326 -20.27 -7.40 5.47
N ALA A 327 -19.07 -7.96 5.59
CA ALA A 327 -18.55 -8.45 6.87
C ALA A 327 -18.44 -7.32 7.88
N GLN A 328 -19.03 -7.52 9.08
CA GLN A 328 -18.97 -6.57 10.20
C GLN A 328 -17.85 -6.97 11.17
N ALA A 329 -17.33 -5.99 11.91
CA ALA A 329 -16.47 -6.25 13.06
C ALA A 329 -17.28 -7.04 14.12
N ASN A 330 -16.70 -8.09 14.70
CA ASN A 330 -17.33 -8.97 15.69
C ASN A 330 -18.53 -9.80 15.21
N ASP A 331 -18.51 -10.26 13.95
CA ASP A 331 -19.55 -11.14 13.40
C ASP A 331 -19.59 -12.48 14.17
N GLN A 332 -20.69 -12.74 14.87
CA GLN A 332 -20.90 -13.95 15.69
C GLN A 332 -20.92 -15.25 14.89
N ARG A 333 -21.06 -15.17 13.55
CA ARG A 333 -21.04 -16.31 12.64
C ARG A 333 -19.64 -16.89 12.42
N VAL A 334 -18.59 -16.14 12.83
CA VAL A 334 -17.19 -16.53 12.64
C VAL A 334 -16.76 -17.50 13.74
N THR A 335 -16.21 -18.67 13.34
CA THR A 335 -15.69 -19.66 14.29
C THR A 335 -14.40 -19.19 14.98
N LYS A 336 -13.93 -19.86 16.03
CA LYS A 336 -12.68 -19.48 16.73
C LYS A 336 -11.47 -19.64 15.79
N VAL A 337 -11.34 -20.79 15.10
CA VAL A 337 -10.34 -21.01 14.06
C VAL A 337 -10.53 -20.00 12.93
N GLY A 338 -11.79 -19.72 12.56
CA GLY A 338 -12.15 -18.72 11.58
C GLY A 338 -11.62 -17.32 11.90
N LYS A 339 -11.68 -16.88 13.15
CA LYS A 339 -11.10 -15.60 13.59
C LYS A 339 -9.59 -15.56 13.35
N PHE A 340 -8.89 -16.62 13.72
CA PHE A 340 -7.43 -16.71 13.53
C PHE A 340 -7.04 -16.71 12.05
N ILE A 341 -7.65 -17.58 11.21
CA ILE A 341 -7.28 -17.66 9.80
C ILE A 341 -7.64 -16.40 9.01
N ARG A 342 -8.71 -15.68 9.40
CA ARG A 342 -9.06 -14.36 8.81
C ARG A 342 -8.09 -13.27 9.24
N ALA A 343 -7.70 -13.24 10.52
CA ALA A 343 -6.73 -12.28 11.03
C ALA A 343 -5.37 -12.41 10.33
N THR A 344 -4.96 -13.63 10.04
CA THR A 344 -3.69 -13.96 9.38
C THR A 344 -3.78 -14.07 7.85
N ARG A 345 -4.98 -13.88 7.26
CA ARG A 345 -5.25 -14.05 5.81
C ARG A 345 -4.97 -15.47 5.27
N ILE A 346 -4.83 -16.45 6.14
CA ILE A 346 -4.67 -17.85 5.76
C ILE A 346 -5.92 -18.36 5.02
N ASP A 347 -7.10 -17.82 5.35
CA ASP A 347 -8.36 -18.15 4.69
C ASP A 347 -8.36 -17.84 3.17
N GLU A 348 -7.50 -16.96 2.71
CA GLU A 348 -7.39 -16.57 1.29
C GLU A 348 -6.36 -17.39 0.49
N ILE A 349 -5.52 -18.23 1.13
CA ILE A 349 -4.51 -19.07 0.45
C ILE A 349 -5.11 -19.97 -0.66
N PRO A 350 -6.28 -20.61 -0.50
CA PRO A 350 -6.86 -21.43 -1.57
C PRO A 350 -7.16 -20.68 -2.87
N GLN A 351 -7.23 -19.34 -2.85
CA GLN A 351 -7.41 -18.51 -4.06
C GLN A 351 -6.23 -18.64 -5.03
N LEU A 352 -5.05 -19.07 -4.57
CA LEU A 352 -3.92 -19.38 -5.45
C LEU A 352 -4.28 -20.45 -6.51
N ILE A 353 -5.24 -21.32 -6.20
CA ILE A 353 -5.79 -22.28 -7.18
C ILE A 353 -6.59 -21.54 -8.26
N ASN A 354 -7.38 -20.51 -7.90
CA ASN A 354 -8.07 -19.66 -8.88
C ASN A 354 -7.06 -18.91 -9.76
N VAL A 355 -5.92 -18.47 -9.19
CA VAL A 355 -4.83 -17.88 -9.96
C VAL A 355 -4.28 -18.89 -10.97
N LEU A 356 -3.97 -20.11 -10.57
CA LEU A 356 -3.47 -21.14 -11.49
C LEU A 356 -4.47 -21.50 -12.60
N LYS A 357 -5.76 -21.49 -12.32
CA LYS A 357 -6.82 -21.67 -13.32
C LYS A 357 -6.95 -20.50 -14.30
N GLY A 358 -6.41 -19.33 -13.98
CA GLY A 358 -6.52 -18.12 -14.80
C GLY A 358 -7.78 -17.27 -14.54
N GLU A 359 -8.56 -17.64 -13.53
CA GLU A 359 -9.73 -16.90 -13.07
C GLU A 359 -9.32 -15.63 -12.31
N MET A 360 -8.15 -15.64 -11.65
CA MET A 360 -7.56 -14.55 -10.90
C MET A 360 -6.11 -14.31 -11.30
N SER A 361 -5.57 -13.22 -10.81
CA SER A 361 -4.16 -12.82 -10.78
C SER A 361 -3.70 -12.67 -9.33
N ILE A 362 -2.40 -12.68 -9.06
CA ILE A 362 -1.87 -12.34 -7.74
C ILE A 362 -2.17 -10.87 -7.42
N VAL A 363 -1.91 -9.97 -8.36
CA VAL A 363 -2.15 -8.53 -8.20
C VAL A 363 -3.18 -8.06 -9.21
N GLY A 364 -4.21 -7.34 -8.73
CA GLY A 364 -5.28 -6.80 -9.57
C GLY A 364 -6.41 -6.19 -8.73
N PRO A 365 -7.46 -5.67 -9.35
CA PRO A 365 -8.65 -5.22 -8.65
C PRO A 365 -9.27 -6.31 -7.79
N ARG A 366 -9.68 -5.99 -6.55
CA ARG A 366 -10.32 -6.98 -5.67
C ARG A 366 -11.64 -7.46 -6.27
N PRO A 367 -11.89 -8.80 -6.38
CA PRO A 367 -13.13 -9.31 -6.96
C PRO A 367 -14.32 -9.03 -6.06
N GLU A 368 -15.39 -8.48 -6.63
CA GLU A 368 -16.65 -8.19 -5.94
C GLU A 368 -17.74 -9.21 -6.32
N ARG A 369 -18.79 -9.31 -5.48
CA ARG A 369 -19.97 -10.17 -5.73
C ARG A 369 -20.77 -9.59 -6.89
N PRO A 370 -21.39 -10.41 -7.77
CA PRO A 370 -22.21 -9.92 -8.89
C PRO A 370 -23.24 -8.88 -8.45
N PHE A 371 -23.94 -9.13 -7.36
CA PHE A 371 -24.93 -8.20 -6.80
C PHE A 371 -24.37 -6.78 -6.59
N PHE A 372 -23.19 -6.66 -5.99
CA PHE A 372 -22.56 -5.35 -5.76
C PHE A 372 -22.00 -4.75 -7.04
N VAL A 373 -21.51 -5.58 -7.97
CA VAL A 373 -21.06 -5.10 -9.29
C VAL A 373 -22.22 -4.46 -10.05
N ASP A 374 -23.38 -5.10 -10.05
CA ASP A 374 -24.59 -4.56 -10.70
C ASP A 374 -25.04 -3.25 -10.06
N GLN A 375 -25.09 -3.19 -8.72
CA GLN A 375 -25.44 -1.98 -7.99
C GLN A 375 -24.46 -0.84 -8.30
N PHE A 376 -23.14 -1.07 -8.18
CA PHE A 376 -22.12 -0.03 -8.38
C PHE A 376 -22.07 0.42 -9.85
N SER A 377 -22.36 -0.47 -10.79
CA SER A 377 -22.43 -0.13 -12.23
C SER A 377 -23.65 0.74 -12.58
N GLN A 378 -24.73 0.63 -11.81
CA GLN A 378 -25.88 1.54 -11.93
C GLN A 378 -25.59 2.93 -11.36
N GLU A 379 -24.79 2.99 -10.29
CA GLU A 379 -24.39 4.25 -9.65
C GLU A 379 -23.25 4.97 -10.40
N ASP A 380 -22.34 4.22 -11.03
CA ASP A 380 -21.22 4.73 -11.81
C ASP A 380 -20.96 3.84 -13.03
N SER A 381 -21.26 4.34 -14.22
CA SER A 381 -21.10 3.63 -15.49
C SER A 381 -19.64 3.24 -15.81
N HIS A 382 -18.65 3.84 -15.15
CA HIS A 382 -17.23 3.50 -15.31
C HIS A 382 -16.80 2.31 -14.47
N TYR A 383 -17.63 1.85 -13.53
CA TYR A 383 -17.28 0.76 -12.63
C TYR A 383 -16.83 -0.53 -13.34
N PRO A 384 -17.44 -0.96 -14.47
CA PRO A 384 -16.99 -2.14 -15.21
C PRO A 384 -15.58 -2.03 -15.84
N TRP A 385 -15.01 -0.83 -15.99
CA TRP A 385 -13.66 -0.66 -16.55
C TRP A 385 -12.57 -1.37 -15.74
N ARG A 386 -12.79 -1.56 -14.44
CA ARG A 386 -11.90 -2.34 -13.60
C ARG A 386 -11.78 -3.82 -14.00
N HIS A 387 -12.76 -4.32 -14.75
CA HIS A 387 -12.81 -5.71 -15.23
C HIS A 387 -12.09 -5.90 -16.58
N HIS A 388 -11.37 -4.92 -17.09
CA HIS A 388 -10.50 -5.12 -18.25
C HIS A 388 -9.25 -5.97 -17.92
N VAL A 389 -8.99 -6.22 -16.65
CA VAL A 389 -7.91 -7.12 -16.16
C VAL A 389 -8.49 -8.17 -15.21
N ARG A 390 -7.71 -9.23 -14.95
CA ARG A 390 -8.10 -10.25 -13.97
C ARG A 390 -8.18 -9.67 -12.57
N ALA A 391 -9.16 -10.14 -11.80
CA ALA A 391 -9.26 -9.83 -10.38
C ALA A 391 -8.04 -10.34 -9.61
N GLY A 392 -7.59 -9.59 -8.60
CA GLY A 392 -6.37 -9.87 -7.84
C GLY A 392 -6.63 -10.40 -6.43
N LEU A 393 -5.68 -11.19 -5.92
CA LEU A 393 -5.61 -11.57 -4.52
C LEU A 393 -5.28 -10.33 -3.66
N THR A 394 -4.33 -9.53 -4.13
CA THR A 394 -4.05 -8.17 -3.63
C THR A 394 -4.14 -7.15 -4.76
N GLY A 395 -4.12 -5.85 -4.43
CA GLY A 395 -4.22 -4.82 -5.45
C GLY A 395 -3.95 -3.42 -4.91
N TYR A 396 -3.92 -2.45 -5.83
CA TYR A 396 -3.58 -1.07 -5.52
C TYR A 396 -4.55 -0.45 -4.51
N ALA A 397 -5.87 -0.68 -4.68
CA ALA A 397 -6.90 -0.22 -3.75
C ALA A 397 -6.77 -0.87 -2.35
N GLN A 398 -6.28 -2.12 -2.26
CA GLN A 398 -6.08 -2.81 -1.00
C GLN A 398 -4.85 -2.30 -0.23
N VAL A 399 -3.83 -1.83 -0.97
CA VAL A 399 -2.56 -1.32 -0.42
C VAL A 399 -2.65 0.15 -0.02
N TYR A 400 -3.26 0.98 -0.85
CA TYR A 400 -3.30 2.44 -0.68
C TYR A 400 -4.67 2.98 -0.26
N GLY A 401 -5.74 2.23 -0.48
CA GLY A 401 -7.08 2.57 -0.03
C GLY A 401 -7.30 2.27 1.45
N LYS A 402 -8.15 3.03 2.11
CA LYS A 402 -8.63 2.70 3.45
C LYS A 402 -9.74 1.65 3.37
N TYR A 403 -9.94 0.89 4.43
CA TYR A 403 -11.01 -0.10 4.50
C TYR A 403 -12.39 0.53 4.33
N THR A 404 -12.56 1.76 4.85
CA THR A 404 -13.78 2.57 4.80
C THR A 404 -13.97 3.36 3.51
N SER A 405 -13.03 3.28 2.54
CA SER A 405 -13.14 4.01 1.28
C SER A 405 -14.37 3.58 0.49
N ASP A 406 -15.09 4.57 -0.05
CA ASP A 406 -16.20 4.34 -0.98
C ASP A 406 -15.74 3.52 -2.21
N PHE A 407 -16.68 2.85 -2.86
CA PHE A 407 -16.40 2.07 -4.09
C PHE A 407 -15.83 2.94 -5.22
N ARG A 408 -16.21 4.23 -5.29
CA ARG A 408 -15.68 5.19 -6.27
C ARG A 408 -14.20 5.47 -6.05
N ASP A 409 -13.75 5.58 -4.79
CA ASP A 409 -12.33 5.76 -4.49
C ASP A 409 -11.53 4.50 -4.80
N LYS A 410 -12.08 3.32 -4.51
CA LYS A 410 -11.47 2.04 -4.88
C LYS A 410 -11.36 1.89 -6.40
N LEU A 411 -12.40 2.32 -7.15
CA LEU A 411 -12.38 2.33 -8.61
C LEU A 411 -11.22 3.18 -9.15
N LYS A 412 -11.02 4.40 -8.64
CA LYS A 412 -9.89 5.26 -9.06
C LYS A 412 -8.54 4.57 -8.87
N PHE A 413 -8.34 3.90 -7.71
CA PHE A 413 -7.11 3.13 -7.46
C PHE A 413 -6.96 1.94 -8.41
N ASP A 414 -8.03 1.22 -8.70
CA ASP A 414 -8.02 0.11 -9.64
C ASP A 414 -7.69 0.59 -11.06
N LEU A 415 -8.26 1.71 -11.50
CA LEU A 415 -7.98 2.30 -12.81
C LEU A 415 -6.54 2.83 -12.91
N LEU A 416 -6.02 3.46 -11.84
CA LEU A 416 -4.61 3.87 -11.77
C LEU A 416 -3.65 2.69 -11.88
N TYR A 417 -3.98 1.56 -11.23
CA TYR A 417 -3.20 0.33 -11.36
C TYR A 417 -3.18 -0.17 -12.80
N ILE A 418 -4.35 -0.27 -13.45
CA ILE A 418 -4.44 -0.79 -14.82
C ILE A 418 -3.66 0.09 -15.78
N LYS A 419 -3.78 1.42 -15.65
CA LYS A 419 -3.10 2.40 -16.50
C LYS A 419 -1.58 2.34 -16.36
N ASN A 420 -1.10 2.24 -15.12
CA ASN A 420 0.33 2.29 -14.80
C ASN A 420 0.94 0.89 -14.60
N TYR A 421 0.30 -0.13 -15.15
CA TYR A 421 0.74 -1.50 -14.97
C TYR A 421 2.21 -1.69 -15.40
N SER A 422 2.98 -2.27 -14.49
CA SER A 422 4.30 -2.82 -14.75
C SER A 422 4.56 -3.99 -13.79
N LEU A 423 5.43 -4.92 -14.18
CA LEU A 423 5.81 -6.03 -13.31
C LEU A 423 6.44 -5.53 -11.99
N LEU A 424 7.22 -4.43 -12.06
CA LEU A 424 7.79 -3.78 -10.87
C LEU A 424 6.69 -3.24 -9.93
N LEU A 425 5.59 -2.73 -10.49
CA LEU A 425 4.45 -2.30 -9.68
C LEU A 425 3.79 -3.49 -8.97
N ASP A 426 3.64 -4.63 -9.65
CA ASP A 426 3.12 -5.85 -9.03
C ASP A 426 4.01 -6.30 -7.86
N ILE A 427 5.31 -6.37 -8.06
CA ILE A 427 6.27 -6.72 -7.00
C ILE A 427 6.17 -5.72 -5.84
N LYS A 428 6.13 -4.42 -6.13
CA LYS A 428 5.96 -3.37 -5.11
C LYS A 428 4.69 -3.56 -4.29
N LEU A 429 3.55 -3.85 -4.93
CA LEU A 429 2.27 -4.07 -4.25
C LEU A 429 2.28 -5.33 -3.40
N LEU A 430 2.92 -6.41 -3.86
CA LEU A 430 3.12 -7.64 -3.08
C LEU A 430 3.92 -7.39 -1.81
N LEU A 431 5.06 -6.71 -1.92
CA LEU A 431 5.91 -6.36 -0.79
C LEU A 431 5.14 -5.49 0.23
N LYS A 432 4.39 -4.50 -0.25
CA LYS A 432 3.55 -3.66 0.61
C LYS A 432 2.40 -4.41 1.25
N THR A 433 1.83 -5.40 0.57
CA THR A 433 0.78 -6.26 1.14
C THR A 433 1.30 -7.01 2.37
N ALA A 434 2.53 -7.53 2.31
CA ALA A 434 3.15 -8.17 3.46
C ALA A 434 3.22 -7.20 4.67
N ILE A 435 3.70 -5.97 4.46
CA ILE A 435 3.75 -4.95 5.54
C ILE A 435 2.37 -4.72 6.15
N ILE A 436 1.33 -4.54 5.32
CA ILE A 436 -0.03 -4.24 5.79
C ILE A 436 -0.61 -5.39 6.62
N ILE A 437 -0.36 -6.64 6.21
CA ILE A 437 -0.80 -7.81 6.98
C ILE A 437 -0.16 -7.79 8.38
N PHE A 438 1.14 -7.52 8.47
CA PHE A 438 1.85 -7.47 9.75
C PHE A 438 1.45 -6.25 10.59
N ASP A 439 1.26 -5.08 9.99
CA ASP A 439 0.83 -3.86 10.69
C ASP A 439 -0.58 -4.03 11.28
N LYS A 440 -1.51 -4.64 10.54
CA LYS A 440 -2.85 -4.98 11.05
C LYS A 440 -2.81 -6.03 12.16
N MET A 441 -1.97 -7.04 12.08
CA MET A 441 -1.78 -8.02 13.15
C MET A 441 -1.25 -7.35 14.44
N SER A 442 -0.40 -6.33 14.31
CA SER A 442 0.13 -5.58 15.45
C SER A 442 -0.86 -4.55 16.02
N SER A 443 -1.83 -4.09 15.22
CA SER A 443 -2.78 -3.03 15.58
C SER A 443 -4.17 -3.54 16.01
N GLN A 444 -4.46 -4.83 15.95
CA GLN A 444 -5.74 -5.42 16.35
C GLN A 444 -6.11 -5.24 17.85
N GLY A 445 -5.26 -4.59 18.65
CA GLY A 445 -5.57 -4.16 20.01
C GLY A 445 -6.13 -2.75 20.13
N LYS A 446 -6.19 -1.96 19.06
CA LYS A 446 -6.81 -0.64 19.05
C LYS A 446 -8.09 -0.75 18.22
N GLU A 447 -9.24 -0.72 18.88
CA GLU A 447 -10.55 -0.58 18.25
C GLU A 447 -10.49 0.59 17.26
N GLU A 448 -10.72 0.32 15.96
CA GLU A 448 -11.12 1.36 15.03
C GLU A 448 -12.47 1.87 15.54
N GLN A 449 -12.45 3.00 16.24
CA GLN A 449 -13.66 3.74 16.55
C GLN A 449 -14.36 3.97 15.22
N ALA A 450 -15.57 3.41 15.10
CA ALA A 450 -16.49 3.75 14.04
C ALA A 450 -16.51 5.29 13.95
N SER A 451 -16.28 5.85 12.78
CA SER A 451 -16.43 7.27 12.56
C SER A 451 -17.89 7.61 12.80
N ASP A 452 -18.21 8.09 14.00
CA ASP A 452 -19.46 8.81 14.21
C ASP A 452 -19.53 9.88 13.14
N GLN A 453 -20.68 9.98 12.48
CA GLN A 453 -20.91 11.00 11.47
C GLN A 453 -20.72 12.36 12.13
N LEU A 454 -19.61 13.02 11.84
CA LEU A 454 -19.33 14.36 12.31
C LEU A 454 -20.49 15.28 11.92
N ASN A 455 -21.11 15.90 12.92
CA ASN A 455 -22.14 16.92 12.74
C ASN A 455 -21.50 18.32 12.68
N LEU A 456 -22.16 19.26 11.98
CA LEU A 456 -21.71 20.67 11.89
C LEU A 456 -21.39 21.29 13.26
N THR A 457 -22.14 20.96 14.30
CA THR A 457 -21.93 21.46 15.68
C THR A 457 -20.63 20.93 16.29
N GLU A 458 -20.18 19.74 15.93
CA GLU A 458 -18.89 19.19 16.34
C GLU A 458 -17.74 19.78 15.52
N LEU A 459 -18.02 20.09 14.25
CA LEU A 459 -17.08 20.73 13.36
C LEU A 459 -16.67 22.11 13.85
N GLU A 460 -17.62 22.94 14.28
CA GLU A 460 -17.39 24.31 14.83
C GLU A 460 -16.47 24.33 16.05
N ARG A 461 -16.38 23.23 16.80
CA ARG A 461 -15.48 23.07 17.93
C ARG A 461 -14.03 22.79 17.53
N ILE A 462 -13.83 22.27 16.32
CA ILE A 462 -12.54 21.77 15.84
C ILE A 462 -11.91 22.74 14.84
N VAL A 463 -12.74 23.44 14.06
CA VAL A 463 -12.30 24.22 12.90
C VAL A 463 -13.10 25.51 12.78
N LYS A 464 -12.49 26.55 12.24
CA LYS A 464 -13.21 27.80 11.91
C LYS A 464 -13.93 27.65 10.58
N ILE A 465 -15.26 27.77 10.60
CA ILE A 465 -16.10 27.87 9.39
C ILE A 465 -16.04 29.31 8.90
N LEU A 466 -15.73 29.50 7.59
CA LEU A 466 -15.62 30.80 6.92
C LEU A 466 -16.92 31.20 6.20
#